data_f6d972a98b0bf8e402c6d096686ff271
#
_entry.id   f6d972a98b0bf8e402c6d096686ff271
#
_cell.length_a   1.000
_cell.length_b   1.000
_cell.length_c   1.000
_cell.angle_alpha   90.00
_cell.angle_beta   90.00
_cell.angle_gamma   90.00
#
_symmetry.space_group_name_H-M   'P 1'
#
loop_
_entity.id
_entity.type
_entity.pdbx_description
1 polymer ?
#
loop_
_entity_poly.entity_id
_entity_poly.type
_entity_poly.pdbx_seq_one_letter_code
_entity_poly.pdbx_strand_id
1 'polypeptide(L)'
;MWTKIIGVLGGLLLLAACSSAPETAPGGPPGGPGAGGPGGIGSRNALPGSQQDLEASAGDRVFFAFDRSDITPESQQILERQADWLRRYPNVTVTIEGHCDERGTREYNLALGERRAQAVKNVLVALGIPASRLSTISYGKERPAVVGSSEEAYAQNRRAVTTVN
;
A
#
# COMPACT_ATOMS: atom_id res chain seq x y z
N MET A 1 -55.34 -4.61 -28.99
CA MET A 1 -55.58 -5.59 -30.10
C MET A 1 -54.51 -6.63 -30.00
N TRP A 2 -54.96 -7.69 -29.53
CA TRP A 2 -54.92 -9.10 -30.02
C TRP A 2 -53.50 -9.68 -30.06
N THR A 3 -53.29 -10.57 -29.24
CA THR A 3 -53.69 -11.98 -29.07
C THR A 3 -52.61 -12.92 -29.53
N LYS A 4 -52.23 -13.72 -28.60
CA LYS A 4 -52.41 -15.21 -28.52
C LYS A 4 -51.23 -15.96 -29.15
N ILE A 5 -50.76 -17.04 -28.76
CA ILE A 5 -51.10 -18.13 -27.84
C ILE A 5 -50.18 -19.31 -28.24
N ILE A 6 -49.79 -20.15 -27.26
CA ILE A 6 -49.59 -21.60 -27.35
C ILE A 6 -48.32 -22.08 -28.08
N GLY A 7 -47.61 -22.98 -27.62
CA GLY A 7 -47.77 -24.15 -26.73
C GLY A 7 -46.47 -24.95 -26.78
N VAL A 8 -46.26 -25.63 -25.83
CA VAL A 8 -46.50 -27.04 -25.53
C VAL A 8 -45.28 -27.96 -25.72
N LEU A 9 -44.94 -28.55 -24.60
CA LEU A 9 -44.49 -29.91 -24.34
C LEU A 9 -43.16 -30.44 -24.86
N GLY A 10 -42.44 -30.97 -23.91
CA GLY A 10 -42.07 -32.36 -23.91
C GLY A 10 -40.58 -32.65 -23.92
N GLY A 11 -40.13 -33.31 -22.89
CA GLY A 11 -38.85 -33.96 -23.00
C GLY A 11 -38.13 -34.19 -21.66
N LEU A 12 -38.76 -34.99 -20.82
CA LEU A 12 -38.17 -35.66 -19.66
C LEU A 12 -37.18 -36.71 -20.16
N LEU A 13 -35.88 -36.55 -19.84
CA LEU A 13 -34.93 -37.65 -19.94
C LEU A 13 -34.07 -37.70 -18.67
N LEU A 14 -34.46 -38.60 -17.80
CA LEU A 14 -33.66 -39.10 -16.69
C LEU A 14 -32.54 -40.00 -17.27
N LEU A 15 -31.33 -39.70 -16.94
CA LEU A 15 -30.23 -40.67 -17.00
C LEU A 15 -29.46 -40.61 -15.70
N ALA A 16 -29.75 -41.64 -14.89
CA ALA A 16 -28.96 -42.06 -13.76
C ALA A 16 -27.69 -42.76 -14.27
N ALA A 17 -26.54 -42.40 -13.75
CA ALA A 17 -25.39 -43.32 -13.71
C ALA A 17 -24.40 -42.91 -12.64
N CYS A 18 -24.36 -43.70 -11.64
CA CYS A 18 -23.26 -44.43 -11.04
C CYS A 18 -22.27 -43.66 -10.20
N SER A 19 -22.47 -43.84 -8.94
CA SER A 19 -21.49 -43.75 -7.85
C SER A 19 -20.32 -44.70 -8.13
N SER A 20 -19.12 -44.20 -7.95
CA SER A 20 -17.96 -45.03 -7.64
C SER A 20 -17.20 -44.31 -6.50
N ALA A 21 -17.32 -44.85 -5.32
CA ALA A 21 -16.46 -44.57 -4.20
C ALA A 21 -15.15 -45.36 -4.36
N PRO A 22 -14.01 -44.81 -4.06
CA PRO A 22 -12.85 -45.59 -3.66
C PRO A 22 -12.62 -45.51 -2.15
N GLU A 23 -12.36 -46.61 -1.68
CA GLU A 23 -11.96 -47.26 -0.47
C GLU A 23 -11.07 -46.47 0.50
N THR A 24 -11.38 -46.62 1.74
CA THR A 24 -10.73 -46.17 2.96
C THR A 24 -9.35 -46.81 3.13
N ALA A 25 -8.35 -46.01 3.41
CA ALA A 25 -7.13 -46.45 4.08
C ALA A 25 -6.91 -45.62 5.36
N PRO A 26 -6.58 -46.24 6.49
CA PRO A 26 -6.59 -45.59 7.81
C PRO A 26 -5.21 -45.03 8.20
N GLY A 27 -5.24 -43.91 8.92
CA GLY A 27 -4.15 -43.59 9.83
C GLY A 27 -3.34 -42.35 9.55
N GLY A 28 -3.74 -41.21 10.13
CA GLY A 28 -2.87 -40.07 10.41
C GLY A 28 -3.52 -39.18 11.47
N PRO A 29 -2.78 -38.66 12.44
CA PRO A 29 -3.30 -37.97 13.61
C PRO A 29 -3.97 -36.62 13.30
N PRO A 30 -4.89 -36.12 14.14
CA PRO A 30 -5.67 -34.91 13.89
C PRO A 30 -4.83 -33.65 14.09
N GLY A 31 -4.51 -33.01 12.97
CA GLY A 31 -4.00 -31.64 12.99
C GLY A 31 -5.19 -30.67 12.92
N GLY A 32 -5.27 -29.73 13.84
CA GLY A 32 -6.36 -28.81 14.05
C GLY A 32 -6.64 -27.83 12.90
N PRO A 33 -7.80 -27.15 12.91
CA PRO A 33 -8.30 -26.35 11.81
C PRO A 33 -7.56 -25.00 11.70
N GLY A 34 -6.69 -24.88 10.73
CA GLY A 34 -6.14 -23.60 10.30
C GLY A 34 -7.08 -22.94 9.31
N ALA A 35 -7.96 -22.06 9.77
CA ALA A 35 -8.68 -21.15 8.89
C ALA A 35 -7.70 -20.15 8.30
N GLY A 36 -7.13 -20.45 7.13
CA GLY A 36 -6.33 -19.53 6.33
C GLY A 36 -7.23 -18.59 5.53
N GLY A 37 -7.55 -17.41 6.08
CA GLY A 37 -8.04 -16.30 5.29
C GLY A 37 -6.88 -15.70 4.48
N PRO A 38 -7.13 -15.07 3.30
CA PRO A 38 -6.13 -14.33 2.57
C PRO A 38 -5.85 -13.01 3.30
N GLY A 39 -5.08 -13.04 4.34
CA GLY A 39 -4.61 -11.90 5.11
C GLY A 39 -3.12 -11.76 4.89
N GLY A 40 -2.71 -10.57 4.44
CA GLY A 40 -1.40 -10.18 4.04
C GLY A 40 -0.25 -10.81 4.80
N ILE A 41 0.80 -11.14 4.07
CA ILE A 41 2.10 -11.55 4.59
C ILE A 41 2.74 -10.32 5.26
N GLY A 42 2.18 -9.90 6.40
CA GLY A 42 2.85 -9.00 7.31
C GLY A 42 4.04 -9.76 7.86
N SER A 43 5.23 -9.26 7.62
CA SER A 43 6.48 -9.82 8.08
C SER A 43 6.41 -10.07 9.61
N ARG A 44 6.24 -11.32 10.00
CA ARG A 44 6.14 -11.73 11.41
C ARG A 44 7.44 -11.54 12.20
N ASN A 45 8.47 -10.97 11.56
CA ASN A 45 9.81 -10.77 12.11
C ASN A 45 10.30 -9.32 12.11
N ALA A 46 9.44 -8.32 11.82
CA ALA A 46 9.84 -6.94 11.91
C ALA A 46 10.05 -6.54 13.39
N LEU A 47 11.22 -6.00 13.70
CA LEU A 47 11.49 -5.46 15.04
C LEU A 47 10.57 -4.26 15.30
N PRO A 48 9.86 -4.22 16.44
CA PRO A 48 9.00 -3.08 16.79
C PRO A 48 9.76 -1.74 16.72
N GLY A 49 9.18 -0.75 16.04
CA GLY A 49 9.80 0.56 15.84
C GLY A 49 10.87 0.63 14.74
N SER A 50 11.06 -0.43 13.96
CA SER A 50 11.98 -0.44 12.80
C SER A 50 11.33 0.08 11.52
N GLN A 51 12.15 0.33 10.49
CA GLN A 51 11.66 0.66 9.14
C GLN A 51 10.68 -0.39 8.61
N GLN A 52 10.99 -1.68 8.77
CA GLN A 52 10.14 -2.78 8.34
C GLN A 52 8.79 -2.81 9.07
N ASP A 53 8.77 -2.46 10.35
CA ASP A 53 7.53 -2.35 11.12
C ASP A 53 6.68 -1.16 10.66
N LEU A 54 7.29 -0.02 10.34
CA LEU A 54 6.61 1.13 9.74
C LEU A 54 5.99 0.76 8.38
N GLU A 55 6.77 0.16 7.48
CA GLU A 55 6.33 -0.26 6.16
C GLU A 55 5.14 -1.23 6.23
N ALA A 56 5.22 -2.22 7.10
CA ALA A 56 4.20 -3.26 7.23
C ALA A 56 2.91 -2.77 7.89
N SER A 57 3.00 -1.87 8.88
CA SER A 57 1.84 -1.46 9.69
C SER A 57 1.19 -0.16 9.26
N ALA A 58 1.94 0.79 8.71
CA ALA A 58 1.44 2.12 8.35
C ALA A 58 1.64 2.48 6.88
N GLY A 59 2.62 1.85 6.23
CA GLY A 59 3.16 2.30 4.96
C GLY A 59 4.17 3.42 5.15
N ASP A 60 5.26 3.40 4.39
CA ASP A 60 6.37 4.34 4.52
C ASP A 60 6.32 5.50 3.52
N ARG A 61 5.44 5.44 2.52
CA ARG A 61 5.46 6.40 1.39
C ARG A 61 4.10 6.93 1.00
N VAL A 62 4.11 8.13 0.44
CA VAL A 62 2.98 8.80 -0.18
C VAL A 62 3.36 9.28 -1.57
N PHE A 63 2.39 9.36 -2.48
CA PHE A 63 2.60 9.71 -3.88
C PHE A 63 2.00 11.06 -4.23
N PHE A 64 2.55 11.67 -5.29
CA PHE A 64 2.13 12.99 -5.75
C PHE A 64 1.81 12.99 -7.24
N ALA A 65 0.90 13.88 -7.64
CA ALA A 65 0.64 14.16 -9.04
C ALA A 65 1.85 14.87 -9.69
N PHE A 66 1.84 14.93 -11.03
CA PHE A 66 2.87 15.64 -11.76
C PHE A 66 2.93 17.11 -11.34
N ASP A 67 4.14 17.56 -11.06
CA ASP A 67 4.43 18.95 -10.64
C ASP A 67 3.66 19.44 -9.38
N ARG A 68 3.20 18.51 -8.52
CA ARG A 68 2.41 18.80 -7.31
C ARG A 68 3.15 18.37 -6.05
N SER A 69 2.79 19.04 -4.94
CA SER A 69 3.23 18.72 -3.57
C SER A 69 2.08 18.73 -2.57
N ASP A 70 0.85 18.82 -3.03
CA ASP A 70 -0.35 18.73 -2.19
C ASP A 70 -0.62 17.28 -1.76
N ILE A 71 -1.11 17.13 -0.54
CA ILE A 71 -1.45 15.84 0.04
C ILE A 71 -2.86 15.43 -0.41
N THR A 72 -2.96 14.27 -1.05
CA THR A 72 -4.26 13.70 -1.44
C THR A 72 -4.98 13.06 -0.25
N PRO A 73 -6.30 12.82 -0.33
CA PRO A 73 -7.03 12.11 0.74
C PRO A 73 -6.45 10.72 1.05
N GLU A 74 -5.97 10.00 0.04
CA GLU A 74 -5.32 8.69 0.20
C GLU A 74 -3.99 8.82 0.94
N SER A 75 -3.18 9.82 0.58
CA SER A 75 -1.93 10.15 1.27
C SER A 75 -2.19 10.56 2.71
N GLN A 76 -3.26 11.32 2.97
CA GLN A 76 -3.66 11.73 4.31
C GLN A 76 -3.90 10.51 5.22
N GLN A 77 -4.61 9.48 4.74
CA GLN A 77 -4.87 8.26 5.49
C GLN A 77 -3.57 7.48 5.83
N ILE A 78 -2.60 7.49 4.91
CA ILE A 78 -1.30 6.89 5.17
C ILE A 78 -0.57 7.66 6.28
N LEU A 79 -0.56 8.99 6.21
CA LEU A 79 0.09 9.85 7.20
C LEU A 79 -0.57 9.77 8.58
N GLU A 80 -1.88 9.57 8.66
CA GLU A 80 -2.59 9.30 9.91
C GLU A 80 -2.09 8.01 10.56
N ARG A 81 -1.95 6.91 9.77
CA ARG A 81 -1.37 5.65 10.28
C ARG A 81 0.10 5.82 10.69
N GLN A 82 0.90 6.60 9.96
CA GLN A 82 2.28 6.91 10.33
C GLN A 82 2.34 7.70 11.64
N ALA A 83 1.44 8.68 11.82
CA ALA A 83 1.36 9.44 13.07
C ALA A 83 0.98 8.54 14.26
N ASP A 84 0.02 7.60 14.08
CA ASP A 84 -0.34 6.63 15.11
C ASP A 84 0.83 5.70 15.44
N TRP A 85 1.58 5.27 14.45
CA TRP A 85 2.78 4.48 14.62
C TRP A 85 3.87 5.27 15.38
N LEU A 86 4.14 6.52 15.00
CA LEU A 86 5.10 7.39 15.68
C LEU A 86 4.72 7.70 17.13
N ARG A 87 3.42 7.74 17.48
CA ARG A 87 2.95 7.87 18.86
C ARG A 87 3.24 6.62 19.69
N ARG A 88 3.12 5.43 19.08
CA ARG A 88 3.48 4.15 19.76
C ARG A 88 4.98 4.03 20.04
N TYR A 89 5.80 4.66 19.20
CA TYR A 89 7.27 4.62 19.34
C TYR A 89 7.85 6.02 19.56
N PRO A 90 7.71 6.59 20.78
CA PRO A 90 8.03 8.00 21.05
C PRO A 90 9.52 8.35 20.90
N ASN A 91 10.41 7.38 21.00
CA ASN A 91 11.87 7.57 20.87
C ASN A 91 12.36 7.52 19.41
N VAL A 92 11.51 7.08 18.47
CA VAL A 92 11.89 6.99 17.06
C VAL A 92 11.88 8.38 16.45
N THR A 93 12.93 8.70 15.69
CA THR A 93 13.03 9.86 14.83
C THR A 93 13.03 9.40 13.37
N VAL A 94 12.53 10.25 12.48
CA VAL A 94 12.43 9.90 11.07
C VAL A 94 12.95 11.02 10.17
N THR A 95 13.44 10.63 9.01
CA THR A 95 13.76 11.52 7.90
C THR A 95 12.72 11.33 6.80
N ILE A 96 12.16 12.43 6.31
CA ILE A 96 11.18 12.43 5.22
C ILE A 96 11.93 12.81 3.95
N GLU A 97 12.04 11.87 3.04
CA GLU A 97 12.77 12.00 1.78
C GLU A 97 11.81 12.41 0.66
N GLY A 98 12.12 13.52 -0.03
CA GLY A 98 11.33 13.99 -1.17
C GLY A 98 11.96 13.59 -2.50
N HIS A 99 11.15 13.01 -3.39
CA HIS A 99 11.59 12.51 -4.70
C HIS A 99 10.71 13.01 -5.83
N CYS A 100 11.28 13.06 -7.02
CA CYS A 100 10.63 13.50 -8.25
C CYS A 100 10.88 12.48 -9.37
N ASP A 101 10.10 12.57 -10.45
CA ASP A 101 10.42 11.91 -11.71
C ASP A 101 11.56 12.65 -12.43
N GLU A 102 12.03 12.10 -13.55
CA GLU A 102 13.22 12.61 -14.25
C GLU A 102 13.00 13.93 -15.00
N ARG A 103 11.75 14.36 -15.22
CA ARG A 103 11.41 15.55 -16.01
C ARG A 103 11.80 16.83 -15.29
N GLY A 104 12.35 17.79 -16.04
CA GLY A 104 12.78 19.08 -15.52
C GLY A 104 14.26 19.13 -15.10
N THR A 105 14.71 20.31 -14.67
CA THR A 105 16.08 20.51 -14.23
C THR A 105 16.35 19.88 -12.85
N ARG A 106 17.61 19.67 -12.53
CA ARG A 106 18.04 19.14 -11.23
C ARG A 106 17.62 20.07 -10.09
N GLU A 107 17.88 21.35 -10.25
CA GLU A 107 17.59 22.39 -9.25
C GLU A 107 16.08 22.48 -8.97
N TYR A 108 15.28 22.47 -10.03
CA TYR A 108 13.83 22.46 -9.91
C TYR A 108 13.32 21.25 -9.12
N ASN A 109 13.80 20.06 -9.46
CA ASN A 109 13.40 18.82 -8.81
C ASN A 109 13.88 18.73 -7.35
N LEU A 110 15.05 19.28 -7.01
CA LEU A 110 15.47 19.40 -5.62
C LEU A 110 14.51 20.29 -4.82
N ALA A 111 14.11 21.43 -5.37
CA ALA A 111 13.14 22.31 -4.72
C ALA A 111 11.74 21.66 -4.63
N LEU A 112 11.29 20.94 -5.66
CA LEU A 112 10.00 20.23 -5.64
C LEU A 112 10.01 19.08 -4.63
N GLY A 113 11.09 18.32 -4.57
CA GLY A 113 11.27 17.24 -3.59
C GLY A 113 11.23 17.78 -2.16
N GLU A 114 11.88 18.91 -1.89
CA GLU A 114 11.81 19.56 -0.58
C GLU A 114 10.39 20.01 -0.23
N ARG A 115 9.65 20.60 -1.17
CA ARG A 115 8.24 20.96 -0.93
C ARG A 115 7.38 19.73 -0.59
N ARG A 116 7.61 18.58 -1.23
CA ARG A 116 6.92 17.31 -0.93
C ARG A 116 7.24 16.79 0.46
N ALA A 117 8.53 16.75 0.82
CA ALA A 117 8.96 16.34 2.14
C ALA A 117 8.38 17.27 3.23
N GLN A 118 8.41 18.58 2.99
CA GLN A 118 7.85 19.56 3.92
C GLN A 118 6.33 19.45 4.04
N ALA A 119 5.60 19.13 2.97
CA ALA A 119 4.15 18.90 3.02
C ALA A 119 3.81 17.73 3.94
N VAL A 120 4.53 16.61 3.81
CA VAL A 120 4.39 15.44 4.70
C VAL A 120 4.70 15.81 6.15
N LYS A 121 5.83 16.49 6.41
CA LYS A 121 6.20 16.96 7.74
C LYS A 121 5.12 17.82 8.37
N ASN A 122 4.56 18.76 7.63
CA ASN A 122 3.51 19.65 8.11
C ASN A 122 2.25 18.88 8.55
N VAL A 123 1.85 17.85 7.78
CA VAL A 123 0.73 16.99 8.16
C VAL A 123 1.03 16.22 9.43
N LEU A 124 2.21 15.59 9.55
CA LEU A 124 2.58 14.85 10.75
C LEU A 124 2.65 15.75 12.00
N VAL A 125 3.15 16.99 11.85
CA VAL A 125 3.13 17.99 12.93
C VAL A 125 1.70 18.38 13.30
N ALA A 126 0.83 18.61 12.32
CA ALA A 126 -0.59 18.90 12.57
C ALA A 126 -1.32 17.74 13.26
N LEU A 127 -0.88 16.50 13.01
CA LEU A 127 -1.33 15.29 13.69
C LEU A 127 -0.68 15.10 15.09
N GLY A 128 0.13 16.04 15.55
CA GLY A 128 0.68 16.07 16.92
C GLY A 128 2.05 15.41 17.08
N ILE A 129 2.77 15.10 16.00
CA ILE A 129 4.14 14.59 16.10
C ILE A 129 5.12 15.78 16.30
N PRO A 130 5.99 15.77 17.33
CA PRO A 130 6.94 16.85 17.57
C PRO A 130 7.86 17.09 16.37
N ALA A 131 7.98 18.33 15.92
CA ALA A 131 8.80 18.70 14.77
C ALA A 131 10.29 18.32 14.93
N SER A 132 10.78 18.22 16.19
CA SER A 132 12.14 17.78 16.51
C SER A 132 12.43 16.33 16.17
N ARG A 133 11.39 15.52 15.97
CA ARG A 133 11.50 14.11 15.56
C ARG A 133 11.50 13.92 14.04
N LEU A 134 11.25 14.99 13.29
CA LEU A 134 10.99 14.96 11.85
C LEU A 134 12.03 15.81 11.12
N SER A 135 12.89 15.17 10.36
CA SER A 135 13.83 15.82 9.44
C SER A 135 13.32 15.73 8.00
N THR A 136 13.69 16.67 7.14
CA THR A 136 13.41 16.60 5.70
C THR A 136 14.69 16.58 4.90
N ILE A 137 14.68 15.90 3.77
CA ILE A 137 15.73 15.92 2.77
C ILE A 137 15.12 15.73 1.38
N SER A 138 15.64 16.44 0.39
CA SER A 138 15.26 16.22 -0.99
C SER A 138 16.37 15.54 -1.78
N TYR A 139 16.03 14.50 -2.48
CA TYR A 139 16.89 13.89 -3.49
C TYR A 139 16.48 14.30 -4.92
N GLY A 140 15.41 15.08 -5.05
CA GLY A 140 14.91 15.45 -6.36
C GLY A 140 14.71 14.23 -7.25
N LYS A 141 15.32 14.22 -8.43
CA LYS A 141 15.27 13.09 -9.38
C LYS A 141 16.46 12.13 -9.29
N GLU A 142 17.40 12.35 -8.36
CA GLU A 142 18.68 11.61 -8.30
C GLU A 142 18.54 10.19 -7.75
N ARG A 143 17.43 9.86 -7.09
CA ARG A 143 17.17 8.53 -6.52
C ARG A 143 15.82 7.98 -6.99
N PRO A 144 15.71 7.54 -8.26
CA PRO A 144 14.48 6.95 -8.76
C PRO A 144 14.20 5.61 -8.06
N ALA A 145 12.92 5.34 -7.75
CA ALA A 145 12.47 4.02 -7.28
C ALA A 145 12.37 3.04 -8.44
N VAL A 146 11.95 3.54 -9.61
CA VAL A 146 11.83 2.77 -10.85
C VAL A 146 12.55 3.52 -11.96
N VAL A 147 13.47 2.85 -12.62
CA VAL A 147 14.16 3.39 -13.79
C VAL A 147 13.26 3.21 -15.01
N GLY A 148 13.04 4.28 -15.77
CA GLY A 148 12.23 4.27 -16.98
C GLY A 148 11.52 5.59 -17.22
N SER A 149 11.10 5.82 -18.47
CA SER A 149 10.49 7.05 -18.95
C SER A 149 9.00 6.85 -19.30
N SER A 150 8.33 5.91 -18.63
CA SER A 150 6.87 5.73 -18.74
C SER A 150 6.13 6.47 -17.64
N GLU A 151 4.84 6.77 -17.83
CA GLU A 151 4.05 7.43 -16.79
C GLU A 151 3.90 6.57 -15.53
N GLU A 152 3.90 5.24 -15.66
CA GLU A 152 3.88 4.31 -14.53
C GLU A 152 5.18 4.43 -13.70
N ALA A 153 6.34 4.52 -14.35
CA ALA A 153 7.62 4.75 -13.68
C ALA A 153 7.65 6.13 -13.02
N TYR A 154 7.17 7.16 -13.72
CA TYR A 154 7.09 8.51 -13.18
C TYR A 154 6.19 8.59 -11.94
N ALA A 155 5.02 7.94 -11.97
CA ALA A 155 4.11 7.90 -10.84
C ALA A 155 4.76 7.28 -9.58
N GLN A 156 5.57 6.22 -9.74
CA GLN A 156 6.32 5.61 -8.63
C GLN A 156 7.46 6.49 -8.12
N ASN A 157 8.02 7.34 -8.98
CA ASN A 157 9.13 8.23 -8.63
C ASN A 157 8.65 9.50 -7.91
N ARG A 158 7.45 10.00 -8.21
CA ARG A 158 6.85 11.17 -7.54
C ARG A 158 6.32 10.80 -6.15
N ARG A 159 7.21 10.73 -5.17
CA ARG A 159 6.88 10.24 -3.83
C ARG A 159 7.59 11.02 -2.72
N ALA A 160 7.10 10.89 -1.51
CA ALA A 160 7.88 11.12 -0.29
C ALA A 160 7.94 9.82 0.52
N VAL A 161 9.10 9.54 1.11
CA VAL A 161 9.36 8.32 1.89
C VAL A 161 9.73 8.72 3.30
N THR A 162 9.10 8.09 4.30
CA THR A 162 9.43 8.24 5.71
C THR A 162 10.41 7.14 6.11
N THR A 163 11.63 7.53 6.47
CA THR A 163 12.72 6.61 6.84
C THR A 163 13.04 6.74 8.31
N VAL A 164 13.10 5.62 9.03
CA VAL A 164 13.51 5.54 10.44
C VAL A 164 15.02 5.75 10.54
N ASN A 165 15.47 6.61 11.48
CA ASN A 165 16.88 6.92 11.71
C ASN A 165 17.55 5.93 12.66
#